data_d54aef0cd35c9711873fa69f9596a324
#
_entry.id   d54aef0cd35c9711873fa69f9596a324
#
_cell.length_a   1.000
_cell.length_b   1.000
_cell.length_c   1.000
_cell.angle_alpha   90.00
_cell.angle_beta   90.00
_cell.angle_gamma   90.00
#
_symmetry.space_group_name_H-M   'P 1'
#
loop_
_entity.id
_entity.type
_entity.pdbx_description
1 polymer ?
#
loop_
_entity_poly.entity_id
_entity_poly.type
_entity_poly.pdbx_seq_one_letter_code
_entity_poly.pdbx_strand_id
1 'polypeptide(L)'
;MAPSAIEDSVPRPRSHERNSGDESSSLQVKPLDSFLSLGHVAATTPEPASGATKLRKMLLETNELIVCPGVYDGLSARTAIELGFDALYMTGAGTTASRLGQPDLSIAQLHEMRENADMIANLDPFGPPLIADMDTGYGGPIMAARTVEQYIRSGVAGAHLEDQVLTKRCGHLSGKKVVPREEYYMRIRAAHAARVRMRSDFVLIARTDALQTLGYDECIERLRTARDLGADVGLLEGFQSKEQAARAVRDLAPWPLLLNSVENGASPTITVDEARQMGFRIIIFSFACLAPAYRAIRETLTLLKTKGVVGTPKELTPKRLFEVCGLKHAVSVDVEAGSLSFAGGV
;
A
#
# COMPACT_ATOMS: atom_id res chain seq x y z
N MET A 1 -54.38 -41.69 0.56
CA MET A 1 -54.37 -41.75 -0.90
C MET A 1 -52.97 -41.45 -1.37
N ALA A 2 -52.27 -42.45 -1.87
CA ALA A 2 -50.88 -42.35 -2.34
C ALA A 2 -50.89 -42.05 -3.84
N PRO A 3 -49.92 -41.27 -4.34
CA PRO A 3 -49.74 -41.13 -5.78
C PRO A 3 -48.77 -42.16 -6.33
N SER A 4 -49.10 -42.64 -7.52
CA SER A 4 -48.50 -43.66 -8.33
C SER A 4 -47.12 -43.33 -8.86
N ALA A 5 -46.27 -44.35 -8.95
CA ALA A 5 -44.96 -44.37 -9.60
C ALA A 5 -45.10 -44.26 -11.11
N ILE A 6 -44.19 -43.48 -11.72
CA ILE A 6 -43.94 -43.50 -13.17
C ILE A 6 -42.52 -44.06 -13.36
N GLU A 7 -42.46 -45.22 -14.03
CA GLU A 7 -41.22 -45.84 -14.54
C GLU A 7 -40.75 -45.10 -15.78
N ASP A 8 -39.52 -44.58 -15.76
CA ASP A 8 -38.85 -44.09 -16.95
C ASP A 8 -37.79 -45.10 -17.41
N SER A 9 -37.97 -45.58 -18.62
CA SER A 9 -37.13 -46.53 -19.34
C SER A 9 -35.92 -45.83 -19.97
N VAL A 10 -34.72 -46.29 -19.60
CA VAL A 10 -33.45 -45.87 -20.19
C VAL A 10 -33.11 -46.71 -21.42
N PRO A 11 -32.84 -46.15 -22.60
CA PRO A 11 -32.39 -46.95 -23.77
C PRO A 11 -30.88 -47.23 -23.68
N ARG A 12 -30.48 -48.47 -23.97
CA ARG A 12 -29.09 -48.92 -24.07
C ARG A 12 -28.43 -48.41 -25.37
N PRO A 13 -27.13 -48.05 -25.34
CA PRO A 13 -26.43 -47.64 -26.54
C PRO A 13 -26.02 -48.83 -27.41
N ARG A 14 -26.12 -48.68 -28.74
CA ARG A 14 -25.69 -49.62 -29.77
C ARG A 14 -24.16 -49.65 -29.88
N SER A 15 -23.61 -50.86 -30.01
CA SER A 15 -22.23 -51.13 -30.38
C SER A 15 -21.93 -50.65 -31.79
N HIS A 16 -20.94 -49.80 -31.98
CA HIS A 16 -20.29 -49.58 -33.27
C HIS A 16 -18.88 -50.13 -33.23
N GLU A 17 -18.59 -50.87 -34.28
CA GLU A 17 -17.35 -51.58 -34.55
C GLU A 17 -16.15 -50.62 -34.64
N ARG A 18 -15.01 -51.11 -34.12
CA ARG A 18 -13.71 -50.46 -34.21
C ARG A 18 -13.16 -50.61 -35.62
N ASN A 19 -12.82 -49.49 -36.20
CA ASN A 19 -11.90 -49.47 -37.33
C ASN A 19 -10.53 -49.04 -36.80
N SER A 20 -9.55 -49.93 -36.93
CA SER A 20 -8.16 -49.76 -36.55
C SER A 20 -7.45 -48.87 -37.55
N GLY A 21 -7.10 -47.66 -37.14
CA GLY A 21 -6.13 -46.81 -37.81
C GLY A 21 -5.12 -46.37 -36.76
N ASP A 22 -3.97 -47.03 -36.80
CA ASP A 22 -2.83 -46.80 -35.92
C ASP A 22 -2.08 -45.56 -36.40
N GLU A 23 -2.15 -44.44 -35.64
CA GLU A 23 -1.16 -43.39 -35.65
C GLU A 23 -0.91 -42.97 -34.20
N SER A 24 -0.02 -43.70 -33.53
CA SER A 24 0.53 -43.36 -32.23
C SER A 24 1.54 -42.20 -32.42
N SER A 25 1.08 -40.96 -32.33
CA SER A 25 1.96 -39.86 -32.01
C SER A 25 2.31 -39.94 -30.52
N SER A 26 3.39 -40.66 -30.24
CA SER A 26 3.99 -40.69 -28.91
C SER A 26 4.43 -39.29 -28.51
N LEU A 27 3.66 -38.65 -27.62
CA LEU A 27 4.17 -37.56 -26.82
C LEU A 27 5.38 -38.07 -26.03
N GLN A 28 6.57 -37.84 -26.54
CA GLN A 28 7.80 -38.07 -25.77
C GLN A 28 7.80 -37.12 -24.58
N VAL A 29 7.35 -37.63 -23.42
CA VAL A 29 7.59 -36.98 -22.14
C VAL A 29 9.10 -37.05 -21.91
N LYS A 30 9.79 -35.89 -22.00
CA LYS A 30 11.20 -35.84 -21.67
C LYS A 30 11.41 -36.25 -20.21
N PRO A 31 12.47 -37.04 -19.90
CA PRO A 31 12.75 -37.46 -18.53
C PRO A 31 12.87 -36.27 -17.59
N LEU A 32 12.39 -36.44 -16.36
CA LEU A 32 12.41 -35.41 -15.29
C LEU A 32 13.81 -34.87 -15.03
N ASP A 33 14.86 -35.61 -15.31
CA ASP A 33 16.27 -35.23 -15.15
C ASP A 33 16.71 -34.05 -16.02
N SER A 34 15.97 -33.71 -17.08
CA SER A 34 16.26 -32.55 -17.91
C SER A 34 15.81 -31.24 -17.28
N PHE A 35 14.98 -31.27 -16.24
CA PHE A 35 14.54 -30.09 -15.49
C PHE A 35 15.49 -29.74 -14.31
N LEU A 36 16.37 -30.63 -13.91
CA LEU A 36 17.35 -30.37 -12.85
C LEU A 36 18.58 -29.61 -13.33
N SER A 37 18.71 -29.35 -14.63
CA SER A 37 19.68 -28.40 -15.17
C SER A 37 19.10 -26.98 -15.34
N LEU A 38 18.20 -26.55 -14.48
CA LEU A 38 18.01 -25.12 -14.22
C LEU A 38 19.38 -24.63 -13.75
N GLY A 39 20.13 -24.10 -14.72
CA GLY A 39 21.47 -23.60 -14.48
C GLY A 39 21.43 -22.79 -13.20
N HIS A 40 22.39 -23.05 -12.32
CA HIS A 40 22.72 -22.10 -11.28
C HIS A 40 22.74 -20.74 -11.97
N VAL A 41 21.71 -19.92 -11.73
CA VAL A 41 21.80 -18.49 -12.02
C VAL A 41 23.06 -18.08 -11.31
N ALA A 42 24.10 -17.80 -12.09
CA ALA A 42 25.42 -17.50 -11.55
C ALA A 42 25.20 -16.42 -10.49
N ALA A 43 25.70 -16.66 -9.29
CA ALA A 43 25.55 -15.82 -8.10
C ALA A 43 26.33 -14.50 -8.24
N THR A 44 26.04 -13.72 -9.28
CA THR A 44 26.70 -12.44 -9.59
C THR A 44 25.74 -11.25 -9.61
N THR A 45 24.43 -11.47 -9.64
CA THR A 45 23.45 -10.40 -9.40
C THR A 45 23.09 -10.42 -7.92
N PRO A 46 23.31 -9.33 -7.17
CA PRO A 46 22.86 -9.24 -5.77
C PRO A 46 21.35 -9.53 -5.73
N GLU A 47 20.90 -10.33 -4.77
CA GLU A 47 19.46 -10.51 -4.55
C GLU A 47 18.80 -9.14 -4.49
N PRO A 48 17.68 -8.93 -5.21
CA PRO A 48 17.01 -7.65 -5.18
C PRO A 48 16.54 -7.36 -3.76
N ALA A 49 16.94 -6.20 -3.24
CA ALA A 49 16.59 -5.77 -1.90
C ALA A 49 15.08 -5.63 -1.75
N SER A 50 14.52 -6.11 -0.64
CA SER A 50 13.11 -5.91 -0.30
C SER A 50 12.76 -4.42 -0.22
N GLY A 51 11.47 -4.05 -0.37
CA GLY A 51 11.02 -2.68 -0.17
C GLY A 51 11.43 -2.12 1.19
N ALA A 52 11.35 -2.93 2.25
CA ALA A 52 11.77 -2.55 3.59
C ALA A 52 13.27 -2.23 3.67
N THR A 53 14.11 -3.07 3.07
CA THR A 53 15.57 -2.84 3.01
C THR A 53 15.90 -1.59 2.21
N LYS A 54 15.19 -1.34 1.09
CA LYS A 54 15.35 -0.11 0.29
C LYS A 54 15.01 1.13 1.11
N LEU A 55 13.84 1.17 1.75
CA LEU A 55 13.40 2.31 2.56
C LEU A 55 14.39 2.58 3.70
N ARG A 56 14.86 1.53 4.39
CA ARG A 56 15.84 1.67 5.47
C ARG A 56 17.17 2.22 4.97
N LYS A 57 17.67 1.78 3.83
CA LYS A 57 18.87 2.35 3.19
C LYS A 57 18.70 3.82 2.83
N MET A 58 17.56 4.19 2.21
CA MET A 58 17.27 5.60 1.91
C MET A 58 17.32 6.48 3.17
N LEU A 59 16.86 5.97 4.31
CA LEU A 59 16.90 6.69 5.58
C LEU A 59 18.31 6.77 6.21
N LEU A 60 19.15 5.77 6.04
CA LEU A 60 20.45 5.65 6.70
C LEU A 60 21.62 6.15 5.85
N GLU A 61 21.56 5.94 4.54
CA GLU A 61 22.69 6.17 3.64
C GLU A 61 22.63 7.54 2.94
N THR A 62 21.47 8.21 2.97
CA THR A 62 21.32 9.54 2.37
C THR A 62 20.73 10.52 3.38
N ASN A 63 20.84 11.81 3.09
CA ASN A 63 20.12 12.88 3.80
C ASN A 63 18.98 13.47 2.96
N GLU A 64 18.66 12.84 1.84
CA GLU A 64 17.61 13.31 0.95
C GLU A 64 16.21 13.14 1.58
N LEU A 65 15.32 14.07 1.25
CA LEU A 65 13.92 14.00 1.63
C LEU A 65 13.20 13.02 0.71
N ILE A 66 12.60 11.98 1.27
CA ILE A 66 11.81 10.98 0.56
C ILE A 66 10.39 11.54 0.36
N VAL A 67 9.97 11.72 -0.89
CA VAL A 67 8.67 12.28 -1.26
C VAL A 67 7.71 11.16 -1.64
N CYS A 68 6.62 11.00 -0.90
CA CYS A 68 5.66 9.91 -1.07
C CYS A 68 4.28 10.45 -1.43
N PRO A 69 3.80 10.30 -2.67
CA PRO A 69 2.42 10.61 -3.03
C PRO A 69 1.48 9.61 -2.34
N GLY A 70 0.34 10.13 -1.86
CA GLY A 70 -0.74 9.33 -1.28
C GLY A 70 -1.52 8.62 -2.37
N VAL A 71 -1.35 7.30 -2.45
CA VAL A 71 -2.04 6.38 -3.36
C VAL A 71 -3.02 5.50 -2.57
N TYR A 72 -4.02 4.95 -3.24
CA TYR A 72 -5.06 4.16 -2.55
C TYR A 72 -5.64 3.02 -3.40
N ASP A 73 -5.21 2.91 -4.66
CA ASP A 73 -5.59 1.84 -5.59
C ASP A 73 -4.48 1.57 -6.61
N GLY A 74 -4.70 0.55 -7.45
CA GLY A 74 -3.71 0.16 -8.46
C GLY A 74 -3.44 1.23 -9.52
N LEU A 75 -4.46 2.03 -9.88
CA LEU A 75 -4.29 3.06 -10.90
C LEU A 75 -3.47 4.24 -10.39
N SER A 76 -3.79 4.75 -9.18
CA SER A 76 -3.01 5.82 -8.56
C SER A 76 -1.56 5.39 -8.27
N ALA A 77 -1.36 4.16 -7.80
CA ALA A 77 -0.04 3.63 -7.52
C ALA A 77 0.81 3.44 -8.79
N ARG A 78 0.25 2.84 -9.85
CA ARG A 78 0.95 2.70 -11.13
C ARG A 78 1.28 4.03 -11.78
N THR A 79 0.39 5.02 -11.67
CA THR A 79 0.66 6.38 -12.14
C THR A 79 1.83 7.01 -11.39
N ALA A 80 1.90 6.84 -10.07
CA ALA A 80 3.03 7.33 -9.28
C ALA A 80 4.35 6.61 -9.63
N ILE A 81 4.30 5.30 -9.88
CA ILE A 81 5.46 4.53 -10.36
C ILE A 81 5.92 5.02 -11.74
N GLU A 82 4.99 5.22 -12.68
CA GLU A 82 5.28 5.76 -14.03
C GLU A 82 5.96 7.13 -13.97
N LEU A 83 5.57 7.98 -13.03
CA LEU A 83 6.16 9.30 -12.82
C LEU A 83 7.51 9.29 -12.08
N GLY A 84 7.98 8.11 -11.63
CA GLY A 84 9.31 7.93 -11.07
C GLY A 84 9.45 8.41 -9.62
N PHE A 85 8.40 8.32 -8.80
CA PHE A 85 8.52 8.59 -7.36
C PHE A 85 9.35 7.51 -6.67
N ASP A 86 10.26 7.93 -5.78
CA ASP A 86 11.19 7.03 -5.08
C ASP A 86 10.53 6.16 -4.01
N ALA A 87 9.40 6.57 -3.48
CA ALA A 87 8.59 5.83 -2.51
C ALA A 87 7.10 6.17 -2.65
N LEU A 88 6.23 5.29 -2.18
CA LEU A 88 4.77 5.46 -2.18
C LEU A 88 4.23 5.49 -0.76
N TYR A 89 3.08 6.13 -0.59
CA TYR A 89 2.33 6.10 0.65
C TYR A 89 0.90 5.59 0.43
N MET A 90 0.52 4.45 1.04
CA MET A 90 -0.88 4.01 1.04
C MET A 90 -1.65 4.77 2.12
N THR A 91 -2.52 5.70 1.68
CA THR A 91 -3.34 6.51 2.58
C THR A 91 -4.55 5.73 3.11
N GLY A 92 -4.72 5.71 4.44
CA GLY A 92 -5.89 5.08 5.07
C GLY A 92 -7.20 5.75 4.69
N ALA A 93 -7.22 7.08 4.66
CA ALA A 93 -8.38 7.86 4.23
C ALA A 93 -8.77 7.56 2.76
N GLY A 94 -7.78 7.51 1.85
CA GLY A 94 -8.01 7.17 0.45
C GLY A 94 -8.48 5.73 0.27
N THR A 95 -7.88 4.78 0.99
CA THR A 95 -8.28 3.36 0.98
C THR A 95 -9.72 3.19 1.47
N THR A 96 -10.09 3.82 2.60
CA THR A 96 -11.45 3.77 3.15
C THR A 96 -12.47 4.37 2.17
N ALA A 97 -12.15 5.53 1.58
CA ALA A 97 -13.01 6.19 0.60
C ALA A 97 -13.18 5.36 -0.68
N SER A 98 -12.09 4.78 -1.21
CA SER A 98 -12.10 4.04 -2.46
C SER A 98 -12.75 2.66 -2.32
N ARG A 99 -12.34 1.88 -1.31
CA ARG A 99 -12.82 0.48 -1.17
C ARG A 99 -14.21 0.38 -0.55
N LEU A 100 -14.55 1.27 0.38
CA LEU A 100 -15.77 1.16 1.18
C LEU A 100 -16.76 2.31 0.91
N GLY A 101 -16.36 3.38 0.22
CA GLY A 101 -17.18 4.57 0.06
C GLY A 101 -17.52 5.24 1.39
N GLN A 102 -16.63 5.11 2.39
CA GLN A 102 -16.86 5.55 3.76
C GLN A 102 -15.79 6.58 4.19
N PRO A 103 -16.09 7.42 5.19
CA PRO A 103 -15.12 8.35 5.76
C PRO A 103 -14.08 7.61 6.61
N ASP A 104 -12.93 8.24 6.83
CA ASP A 104 -11.85 7.74 7.67
C ASP A 104 -12.19 7.88 9.17
N LEU A 105 -12.98 6.95 9.68
CA LEU A 105 -13.50 6.86 11.06
C LEU A 105 -13.32 5.45 11.63
N SER A 106 -12.19 4.80 11.37
CA SER A 106 -11.92 3.42 11.81
C SER A 106 -12.88 2.36 11.22
N ILE A 107 -13.45 2.64 10.06
CA ILE A 107 -14.39 1.72 9.38
C ILE A 107 -13.60 0.65 8.62
N ALA A 108 -12.58 1.04 7.87
CA ALA A 108 -11.62 0.09 7.32
C ALA A 108 -10.80 -0.53 8.45
N GLN A 109 -10.64 -1.83 8.43
CA GLN A 109 -9.91 -2.59 9.43
C GLN A 109 -8.69 -3.28 8.79
N LEU A 110 -7.96 -4.07 9.59
CA LEU A 110 -6.75 -4.76 9.12
C LEU A 110 -6.96 -5.51 7.79
N HIS A 111 -8.12 -6.12 7.59
CA HIS A 111 -8.36 -6.95 6.40
C HIS A 111 -8.34 -6.09 5.12
N GLU A 112 -9.16 -5.03 5.08
CA GLU A 112 -9.24 -4.13 3.93
C GLU A 112 -7.91 -3.41 3.68
N MET A 113 -7.27 -2.96 4.76
CA MET A 113 -6.01 -2.22 4.67
C MET A 113 -4.87 -3.12 4.20
N ARG A 114 -4.76 -4.36 4.74
CA ARG A 114 -3.74 -5.33 4.33
C ARG A 114 -3.90 -5.74 2.87
N GLU A 115 -5.13 -6.06 2.43
CA GLU A 115 -5.36 -6.44 1.03
C GLU A 115 -5.00 -5.32 0.05
N ASN A 116 -5.31 -4.07 0.42
CA ASN A 116 -4.96 -2.93 -0.40
C ASN A 116 -3.43 -2.70 -0.42
N ALA A 117 -2.78 -2.82 0.73
CA ALA A 117 -1.33 -2.70 0.84
C ALA A 117 -0.59 -3.81 0.06
N ASP A 118 -1.09 -5.05 0.15
CA ASP A 118 -0.57 -6.21 -0.60
C ASP A 118 -0.64 -5.95 -2.11
N MET A 119 -1.80 -5.53 -2.60
CA MET A 119 -1.98 -5.22 -4.02
C MET A 119 -1.00 -4.11 -4.46
N ILE A 120 -0.90 -2.99 -3.74
CA ILE A 120 -0.04 -1.86 -4.11
C ILE A 120 1.45 -2.25 -4.05
N ALA A 121 1.90 -2.90 -2.98
CA ALA A 121 3.30 -3.28 -2.79
C ALA A 121 3.80 -4.27 -3.86
N ASN A 122 2.90 -5.07 -4.44
CA ASN A 122 3.22 -6.09 -5.42
C ASN A 122 2.92 -5.69 -6.89
N LEU A 123 2.52 -4.45 -7.15
CA LEU A 123 2.43 -3.93 -8.53
C LEU A 123 3.79 -3.91 -9.24
N ASP A 124 4.82 -3.58 -8.49
CA ASP A 124 6.23 -3.71 -8.87
C ASP A 124 7.03 -4.07 -7.61
N PRO A 125 7.28 -5.36 -7.36
CA PRO A 125 7.96 -5.81 -6.15
C PRO A 125 9.42 -5.35 -6.06
N PHE A 126 10.00 -4.87 -7.17
CA PHE A 126 11.34 -4.29 -7.25
C PHE A 126 11.30 -2.76 -7.41
N GLY A 127 10.13 -2.17 -7.41
CA GLY A 127 9.89 -0.75 -7.55
C GLY A 127 10.10 0.06 -6.26
N PRO A 128 9.42 1.21 -6.16
CA PRO A 128 9.49 2.06 -4.99
C PRO A 128 8.92 1.39 -3.73
N PRO A 129 9.56 1.55 -2.55
CA PRO A 129 9.04 1.01 -1.30
C PRO A 129 7.71 1.65 -0.93
N LEU A 130 6.80 0.85 -0.35
CA LEU A 130 5.50 1.30 0.13
C LEU A 130 5.54 1.57 1.63
N ILE A 131 5.24 2.80 2.03
CA ILE A 131 4.85 3.14 3.41
C ILE A 131 3.32 3.05 3.48
N ALA A 132 2.77 2.46 4.54
CA ALA A 132 1.33 2.30 4.69
C ALA A 132 0.79 2.93 5.98
N ASP A 133 -0.46 3.34 5.96
CA ASP A 133 -1.25 3.62 7.15
C ASP A 133 -1.61 2.28 7.84
N MET A 134 -1.41 2.18 9.14
CA MET A 134 -1.90 1.07 9.96
C MET A 134 -2.76 1.52 11.13
N ASP A 135 -3.26 2.75 11.04
CA ASP A 135 -4.12 3.36 12.07
C ASP A 135 -3.54 3.17 13.50
N THR A 136 -4.38 2.71 14.41
CA THR A 136 -4.02 2.38 15.80
C THR A 136 -3.47 0.94 15.97
N GLY A 137 -3.20 0.23 14.86
CA GLY A 137 -2.87 -1.20 14.85
C GLY A 137 -4.08 -2.12 14.95
N TYR A 138 -5.29 -1.57 14.79
CA TYR A 138 -6.60 -2.27 14.79
C TYR A 138 -6.90 -3.04 16.09
N GLY A 139 -6.32 -2.61 17.20
CA GLY A 139 -6.56 -3.20 18.52
C GLY A 139 -5.46 -2.92 19.53
N GLY A 140 -5.38 -3.77 20.55
CA GLY A 140 -4.31 -3.72 21.54
C GLY A 140 -2.99 -4.28 21.01
N PRO A 141 -1.98 -4.50 21.91
CA PRO A 141 -0.63 -4.93 21.53
C PRO A 141 -0.59 -6.20 20.65
N ILE A 142 -1.46 -7.18 20.91
CA ILE A 142 -1.55 -8.41 20.10
C ILE A 142 -1.92 -8.09 18.66
N MET A 143 -2.87 -7.18 18.43
CA MET A 143 -3.28 -6.79 17.10
C MET A 143 -2.24 -5.92 16.41
N ALA A 144 -1.57 -5.00 17.12
CA ALA A 144 -0.47 -4.22 16.58
C ALA A 144 0.68 -5.13 16.06
N ALA A 145 1.06 -6.15 16.84
CA ALA A 145 2.03 -7.16 16.42
C ALA A 145 1.56 -7.93 15.18
N ARG A 146 0.31 -8.42 15.18
CA ARG A 146 -0.29 -9.12 14.04
C ARG A 146 -0.32 -8.26 12.79
N THR A 147 -0.65 -6.98 12.91
CA THR A 147 -0.69 -6.04 11.78
C THR A 147 0.68 -5.87 11.15
N VAL A 148 1.72 -5.66 11.95
CA VAL A 148 3.10 -5.59 11.45
C VAL A 148 3.51 -6.88 10.74
N GLU A 149 3.22 -8.06 11.31
CA GLU A 149 3.53 -9.34 10.68
C GLU A 149 2.81 -9.52 9.33
N GLN A 150 1.54 -9.11 9.25
CA GLN A 150 0.77 -9.17 8.01
C GLN A 150 1.32 -8.19 6.96
N TYR A 151 1.64 -6.96 7.35
CA TYR A 151 2.20 -5.96 6.44
C TYR A 151 3.58 -6.37 5.90
N ILE A 152 4.44 -6.93 6.73
CA ILE A 152 5.73 -7.48 6.29
C ILE A 152 5.51 -8.57 5.22
N ARG A 153 4.58 -9.51 5.45
CA ARG A 153 4.27 -10.58 4.48
C ARG A 153 3.68 -10.04 3.17
N SER A 154 2.97 -8.92 3.24
CA SER A 154 2.41 -8.23 2.06
C SER A 154 3.44 -7.36 1.32
N GLY A 155 4.70 -7.33 1.73
CA GLY A 155 5.74 -6.55 1.06
C GLY A 155 5.79 -5.07 1.43
N VAL A 156 5.02 -4.63 2.43
CA VAL A 156 5.03 -3.24 2.93
C VAL A 156 6.40 -2.93 3.53
N ALA A 157 6.96 -1.79 3.15
CA ALA A 157 8.30 -1.36 3.57
C ALA A 157 8.33 -0.72 4.96
N GLY A 158 7.27 -0.04 5.34
CA GLY A 158 7.11 0.58 6.64
C GLY A 158 5.67 1.04 6.86
N ALA A 159 5.29 1.31 8.10
CA ALA A 159 3.98 1.85 8.41
C ALA A 159 4.00 2.73 9.67
N HIS A 160 3.05 3.67 9.73
CA HIS A 160 2.87 4.47 10.93
C HIS A 160 1.75 3.92 11.81
N LEU A 161 2.04 3.91 13.12
CA LEU A 161 1.17 3.46 14.21
C LEU A 161 0.86 4.66 15.11
N GLU A 162 -0.42 4.98 15.25
CA GLU A 162 -0.86 6.15 16.00
C GLU A 162 -1.37 5.85 17.41
N ASP A 163 -1.38 6.89 18.25
CA ASP A 163 -1.80 6.84 19.65
C ASP A 163 -3.28 7.15 19.88
N GLN A 164 -4.10 7.23 18.85
CA GLN A 164 -5.54 7.44 19.03
C GLN A 164 -6.23 6.22 19.67
N VAL A 165 -7.42 6.45 20.21
CA VAL A 165 -8.35 5.38 20.63
C VAL A 165 -8.79 4.56 19.41
N LEU A 166 -9.30 3.34 19.63
CA LEU A 166 -9.71 2.46 18.51
C LEU A 166 -10.79 3.08 17.61
N THR A 167 -11.66 3.92 18.18
CA THR A 167 -12.66 4.70 17.41
C THR A 167 -12.04 6.01 16.91
N LYS A 168 -10.87 5.90 16.27
CA LYS A 168 -10.10 7.03 15.76
C LYS A 168 -10.85 7.79 14.66
N ARG A 169 -10.37 8.95 14.35
CA ARG A 169 -10.78 9.75 13.19
C ARG A 169 -9.56 10.27 12.45
N CYS A 170 -9.76 10.68 11.21
CA CYS A 170 -8.71 11.30 10.40
C CYS A 170 -7.99 12.39 11.19
N GLY A 171 -6.65 12.43 11.11
CA GLY A 171 -5.80 13.37 11.83
C GLY A 171 -6.13 14.84 11.60
N HIS A 172 -6.79 15.17 10.48
CA HIS A 172 -7.24 16.51 10.11
C HIS A 172 -8.67 16.87 10.58
N LEU A 173 -9.36 15.95 11.27
CA LEU A 173 -10.65 16.23 11.89
C LEU A 173 -10.48 16.67 13.35
N SER A 174 -11.47 17.42 13.85
CA SER A 174 -11.51 17.83 15.25
C SER A 174 -12.01 16.74 16.17
N GLY A 175 -11.75 16.88 17.48
CA GLY A 175 -12.26 15.99 18.53
C GLY A 175 -11.55 14.63 18.59
N LYS A 176 -10.28 14.57 18.20
CA LYS A 176 -9.41 13.41 18.39
C LYS A 176 -9.29 13.06 19.87
N LYS A 177 -9.14 11.77 20.16
CA LYS A 177 -8.87 11.26 21.49
C LYS A 177 -7.68 10.32 21.41
N VAL A 178 -6.74 10.48 22.31
CA VAL A 178 -5.56 9.61 22.41
C VAL A 178 -5.63 8.73 23.66
N VAL A 179 -4.99 7.58 23.57
CA VAL A 179 -4.86 6.67 24.71
C VAL A 179 -3.81 7.15 25.72
N PRO A 180 -3.81 6.66 26.98
CA PRO A 180 -2.72 6.90 27.90
C PRO A 180 -1.37 6.49 27.29
N ARG A 181 -0.28 7.18 27.70
CA ARG A 181 1.09 6.90 27.19
C ARG A 181 1.42 5.42 27.21
N GLU A 182 1.18 4.75 28.33
CA GLU A 182 1.59 3.36 28.50
C GLU A 182 0.87 2.40 27.55
N GLU A 183 -0.40 2.66 27.25
CA GLU A 183 -1.13 1.88 26.23
C GLU A 183 -0.52 2.06 24.85
N TYR A 184 -0.17 3.29 24.46
CA TYR A 184 0.53 3.56 23.20
C TYR A 184 1.89 2.86 23.16
N TYR A 185 2.66 2.95 24.24
CA TYR A 185 3.99 2.33 24.33
C TYR A 185 3.93 0.81 24.27
N MET A 186 2.89 0.18 24.81
CA MET A 186 2.67 -1.26 24.66
C MET A 186 2.43 -1.65 23.19
N ARG A 187 1.70 -0.82 22.42
CA ARG A 187 1.50 -1.05 20.97
C ARG A 187 2.82 -0.93 20.22
N ILE A 188 3.65 0.08 20.49
CA ILE A 188 4.97 0.28 19.88
C ILE A 188 5.91 -0.89 20.20
N ARG A 189 6.01 -1.31 21.48
CA ARG A 189 6.83 -2.48 21.88
C ARG A 189 6.39 -3.75 21.15
N ALA A 190 5.10 -3.98 21.03
CA ALA A 190 4.55 -5.16 20.35
C ALA A 190 4.86 -5.14 18.84
N ALA A 191 4.71 -3.99 18.20
CA ALA A 191 5.04 -3.77 16.79
C ALA A 191 6.55 -4.00 16.53
N HIS A 192 7.41 -3.42 17.35
CA HIS A 192 8.86 -3.61 17.29
C HIS A 192 9.25 -5.08 17.48
N ALA A 193 8.72 -5.75 18.51
CA ALA A 193 8.98 -7.17 18.77
C ALA A 193 8.54 -8.07 17.60
N ALA A 194 7.40 -7.76 16.96
CA ALA A 194 6.94 -8.48 15.77
C ALA A 194 7.92 -8.35 14.61
N ARG A 195 8.38 -7.13 14.32
CA ARG A 195 9.41 -6.87 13.30
C ARG A 195 10.69 -7.68 13.54
N VAL A 196 11.17 -7.68 14.77
CA VAL A 196 12.39 -8.44 15.16
C VAL A 196 12.18 -9.95 14.97
N ARG A 197 11.05 -10.51 15.41
CA ARG A 197 10.72 -11.93 15.18
C ARG A 197 10.69 -12.30 13.71
N MET A 198 10.18 -11.39 12.86
CA MET A 198 10.11 -11.56 11.41
C MET A 198 11.46 -11.36 10.73
N ARG A 199 12.52 -10.94 11.45
CA ARG A 199 13.84 -10.59 10.90
C ARG A 199 13.74 -9.64 9.72
N SER A 200 12.88 -8.63 9.83
CA SER A 200 12.56 -7.70 8.74
C SER A 200 13.16 -6.33 8.99
N ASP A 201 13.60 -5.69 7.91
CA ASP A 201 14.02 -4.28 7.87
C ASP A 201 12.83 -3.30 7.90
N PHE A 202 11.62 -3.77 8.12
CA PHE A 202 10.40 -2.96 8.16
C PHE A 202 10.58 -1.69 9.00
N VAL A 203 10.21 -0.54 8.45
CA VAL A 203 10.36 0.76 9.11
C VAL A 203 9.11 1.05 9.95
N LEU A 204 9.26 1.06 11.27
CA LEU A 204 8.19 1.41 12.20
C LEU A 204 8.19 2.91 12.44
N ILE A 205 7.08 3.58 12.09
CA ILE A 205 6.89 5.01 12.26
C ILE A 205 5.93 5.23 13.43
N ALA A 206 6.40 5.90 14.47
CA ALA A 206 5.57 6.26 15.62
C ALA A 206 4.85 7.58 15.33
N ARG A 207 3.50 7.56 15.32
CA ARG A 207 2.67 8.74 15.13
C ARG A 207 1.98 9.13 16.44
N THR A 208 1.94 10.44 16.71
CA THR A 208 1.13 10.99 17.78
C THR A 208 0.13 12.03 17.27
N ASP A 209 -1.10 11.89 17.69
CA ASP A 209 -2.22 12.81 17.45
C ASP A 209 -2.56 13.66 18.70
N ALA A 210 -1.70 13.62 19.71
CA ALA A 210 -1.92 14.29 21.00
C ALA A 210 -1.88 15.83 20.94
N LEU A 211 -1.36 16.44 19.86
CA LEU A 211 -1.16 17.88 19.77
C LEU A 211 -2.43 18.69 20.06
N GLN A 212 -3.55 18.25 19.47
CA GLN A 212 -4.83 18.96 19.60
C GLN A 212 -5.38 18.97 21.03
N THR A 213 -5.09 17.93 21.82
CA THR A 213 -5.73 17.69 23.12
C THR A 213 -4.79 17.84 24.30
N LEU A 214 -3.52 17.52 24.14
CA LEU A 214 -2.53 17.47 25.22
C LEU A 214 -1.33 18.42 25.00
N GLY A 215 -1.24 19.02 23.81
CA GLY A 215 -0.22 20.01 23.50
C GLY A 215 1.11 19.43 23.01
N TYR A 216 2.01 20.35 22.66
CA TYR A 216 3.28 20.06 21.98
C TYR A 216 4.25 19.22 22.83
N ASP A 217 4.44 19.59 24.09
CA ASP A 217 5.44 18.95 24.96
C ASP A 217 5.05 17.47 25.22
N GLU A 218 3.76 17.17 25.32
CA GLU A 218 3.26 15.79 25.40
C GLU A 218 3.58 15.01 24.15
N CYS A 219 3.43 15.60 22.97
CA CYS A 219 3.79 14.94 21.71
C CYS A 219 5.28 14.59 21.65
N ILE A 220 6.15 15.53 22.04
CA ILE A 220 7.60 15.31 22.05
C ILE A 220 7.99 14.18 23.00
N GLU A 221 7.38 14.14 24.19
CA GLU A 221 7.64 13.08 25.17
C GLU A 221 7.20 11.70 24.68
N ARG A 222 5.99 11.62 24.07
CA ARG A 222 5.49 10.37 23.46
C ARG A 222 6.43 9.86 22.36
N LEU A 223 6.88 10.76 21.49
CA LEU A 223 7.76 10.40 20.38
C LEU A 223 9.17 10.01 20.85
N ARG A 224 9.75 10.71 21.85
CA ARG A 224 11.04 10.31 22.43
C ARG A 224 10.98 8.89 23.00
N THR A 225 9.96 8.61 23.81
CA THR A 225 9.78 7.27 24.37
C THR A 225 9.53 6.22 23.28
N ALA A 226 8.71 6.53 22.25
CA ALA A 226 8.48 5.61 21.15
C ALA A 226 9.79 5.29 20.37
N ARG A 227 10.67 6.28 20.17
CA ARG A 227 12.02 6.07 19.62
C ARG A 227 12.81 5.09 20.48
N ASP A 228 12.87 5.30 21.78
CA ASP A 228 13.64 4.47 22.72
C ASP A 228 13.06 3.04 22.81
N LEU A 229 11.79 2.86 22.46
CA LEU A 229 11.12 1.56 22.34
C LEU A 229 11.29 0.89 20.97
N GLY A 230 12.03 1.51 20.06
CA GLY A 230 12.43 0.92 18.79
C GLY A 230 11.67 1.39 17.56
N ALA A 231 10.93 2.51 17.62
CA ALA A 231 10.44 3.15 16.40
C ALA A 231 11.60 3.83 15.65
N ASP A 232 11.57 3.75 14.32
CA ASP A 232 12.64 4.26 13.46
C ASP A 232 12.44 5.73 13.06
N VAL A 233 11.20 6.17 12.96
CA VAL A 233 10.81 7.51 12.48
C VAL A 233 9.68 8.05 13.35
N GLY A 234 9.64 9.36 13.58
CA GLY A 234 8.55 10.03 14.27
C GLY A 234 7.63 10.79 13.34
N LEU A 235 6.35 10.84 13.70
CA LEU A 235 5.32 11.63 13.04
C LEU A 235 4.48 12.36 14.09
N LEU A 236 4.57 13.69 14.12
CA LEU A 236 3.68 14.54 14.90
C LEU A 236 2.58 15.07 13.97
N GLU A 237 1.33 14.68 14.24
CA GLU A 237 0.21 15.03 13.39
C GLU A 237 -0.44 16.36 13.79
N GLY A 238 -0.70 17.21 12.79
CA GLY A 238 -1.52 18.40 12.99
C GLY A 238 -0.77 19.63 13.46
N PHE A 239 0.46 19.88 12.98
CA PHE A 239 1.21 21.11 13.26
C PHE A 239 0.35 22.37 13.06
N GLN A 240 0.45 23.31 13.98
CA GLN A 240 -0.30 24.56 13.93
C GLN A 240 0.44 25.68 13.19
N SER A 241 1.76 25.55 13.04
CA SER A 241 2.59 26.48 12.27
C SER A 241 3.83 25.80 11.69
N LYS A 242 4.45 26.45 10.71
CA LYS A 242 5.73 26.01 10.12
C LYS A 242 6.88 26.06 11.15
N GLU A 243 6.86 27.04 12.04
CA GLU A 243 7.83 27.20 13.13
C GLU A 243 7.73 26.02 14.11
N GLN A 244 6.51 25.59 14.43
CA GLN A 244 6.28 24.42 15.29
C GLN A 244 6.79 23.13 14.62
N ALA A 245 6.59 22.97 13.31
CA ALA A 245 7.12 21.83 12.55
C ALA A 245 8.66 21.80 12.57
N ALA A 246 9.30 22.95 12.27
CA ALA A 246 10.75 23.07 12.33
C ALA A 246 11.31 22.90 13.76
N ARG A 247 10.57 23.31 14.79
CA ARG A 247 10.93 23.08 16.20
C ARG A 247 10.93 21.59 16.51
N ALA A 248 9.93 20.84 16.07
CA ALA A 248 9.84 19.39 16.33
C ALA A 248 11.04 18.62 15.75
N VAL A 249 11.50 19.02 14.55
CA VAL A 249 12.70 18.42 13.95
C VAL A 249 13.92 18.67 14.84
N ARG A 250 14.11 19.88 15.35
CA ARG A 250 15.24 20.19 16.25
C ARG A 250 15.15 19.47 17.59
N ASP A 251 13.95 19.44 18.20
CA ASP A 251 13.73 18.86 19.53
C ASP A 251 13.89 17.33 19.55
N LEU A 252 13.72 16.67 18.38
CA LEU A 252 13.83 15.22 18.22
C LEU A 252 15.11 14.79 17.47
N ALA A 253 15.94 15.75 17.02
CA ALA A 253 17.20 15.43 16.34
C ALA A 253 18.10 14.52 17.20
N PRO A 254 18.86 13.60 16.58
CA PRO A 254 19.02 13.32 15.15
C PRO A 254 17.98 12.32 14.60
N TRP A 255 16.92 12.00 15.33
CA TRP A 255 15.90 11.03 14.92
C TRP A 255 15.10 11.54 13.73
N PRO A 256 14.95 10.75 12.63
CA PRO A 256 14.25 11.21 11.44
C PRO A 256 12.75 11.42 11.70
N LEU A 257 12.20 12.49 11.12
CA LEU A 257 10.77 12.78 11.17
C LEU A 257 10.12 12.66 9.79
N LEU A 258 8.88 12.18 9.81
CA LEU A 258 7.94 12.21 8.70
C LEU A 258 6.98 13.41 8.88
N LEU A 259 6.74 14.14 7.80
CA LEU A 259 5.73 15.19 7.70
C LEU A 259 4.52 14.68 6.89
N ASN A 260 3.32 14.82 7.44
CA ASN A 260 2.08 14.63 6.68
C ASN A 260 1.60 15.99 6.14
N SER A 261 1.62 16.16 4.82
CA SER A 261 1.15 17.37 4.15
C SER A 261 -0.24 17.11 3.54
N VAL A 262 -1.24 17.80 4.06
CA VAL A 262 -2.62 17.77 3.55
C VAL A 262 -3.07 19.20 3.28
N GLU A 263 -3.13 19.56 2.01
CA GLU A 263 -3.62 20.87 1.59
C GLU A 263 -5.07 21.07 2.05
N ASN A 264 -5.35 22.28 2.55
CA ASN A 264 -6.62 22.62 3.17
C ASN A 264 -7.00 21.78 4.40
N GLY A 265 -6.05 21.08 5.00
CA GLY A 265 -6.21 20.34 6.24
C GLY A 265 -6.04 21.23 7.48
N ALA A 266 -5.83 20.58 8.62
CA ALA A 266 -5.63 21.27 9.90
C ALA A 266 -4.24 21.89 10.04
N SER A 267 -3.25 21.45 9.26
CA SER A 267 -1.86 21.93 9.27
C SER A 267 -1.62 22.95 8.17
N PRO A 268 -0.65 23.87 8.33
CA PRO A 268 -0.24 24.75 7.25
C PRO A 268 0.34 23.94 6.09
N THR A 269 0.13 24.42 4.87
CA THR A 269 0.77 23.86 3.70
C THR A 269 2.28 24.07 3.78
N ILE A 270 3.03 22.98 3.76
CA ILE A 270 4.49 22.95 3.73
C ILE A 270 4.91 22.30 2.43
N THR A 271 5.69 23.02 1.62
CA THR A 271 6.19 22.50 0.35
C THR A 271 7.32 21.49 0.56
N VAL A 272 7.65 20.73 -0.49
CA VAL A 272 8.79 19.78 -0.48
C VAL A 272 10.09 20.50 -0.11
N ASP A 273 10.34 21.69 -0.69
CA ASP A 273 11.55 22.45 -0.41
C ASP A 273 11.60 22.99 1.03
N GLU A 274 10.48 23.47 1.56
CA GLU A 274 10.40 23.87 2.96
C GLU A 274 10.62 22.69 3.91
N ALA A 275 10.02 21.53 3.64
CA ALA A 275 10.21 20.31 4.45
C ALA A 275 11.67 19.85 4.45
N ARG A 276 12.34 19.92 3.27
CA ARG A 276 13.79 19.65 3.13
C ARG A 276 14.62 20.64 3.96
N GLN A 277 14.33 21.92 3.87
CA GLN A 277 15.04 22.95 4.64
C GLN A 277 14.84 22.83 6.15
N MET A 278 13.67 22.38 6.60
CA MET A 278 13.38 22.11 8.00
C MET A 278 14.11 20.86 8.52
N GLY A 279 14.55 19.94 7.64
CA GLY A 279 15.24 18.73 8.00
C GLY A 279 14.34 17.49 8.18
N PHE A 280 13.14 17.50 7.64
CA PHE A 280 12.32 16.28 7.55
C PHE A 280 13.00 15.27 6.62
N ARG A 281 12.77 13.97 6.89
CA ARG A 281 13.36 12.87 6.11
C ARG A 281 12.35 12.17 5.21
N ILE A 282 11.07 12.24 5.53
CA ILE A 282 9.96 11.76 4.71
C ILE A 282 8.90 12.84 4.68
N ILE A 283 8.28 13.03 3.52
CA ILE A 283 7.03 13.79 3.38
C ILE A 283 5.99 12.94 2.65
N ILE A 284 4.80 12.81 3.24
CA ILE A 284 3.65 12.15 2.62
C ILE A 284 2.59 13.18 2.26
N PHE A 285 1.93 12.99 1.12
CA PHE A 285 0.82 13.81 0.64
C PHE A 285 -0.45 12.97 0.60
N SER A 286 -1.08 12.76 1.75
CA SER A 286 -2.15 11.79 1.94
C SER A 286 -3.34 11.92 0.98
N PHE A 287 -3.64 13.14 0.51
CA PHE A 287 -4.77 13.43 -0.38
C PHE A 287 -4.35 13.73 -1.83
N ALA A 288 -3.08 13.52 -2.20
CA ALA A 288 -2.55 13.88 -3.53
C ALA A 288 -3.34 13.28 -4.70
N CYS A 289 -3.77 12.04 -4.60
CA CYS A 289 -4.58 11.38 -5.63
C CYS A 289 -6.08 11.47 -5.35
N LEU A 290 -6.52 11.57 -4.09
CA LEU A 290 -7.93 11.48 -3.72
C LEU A 290 -8.72 12.74 -4.12
N ALA A 291 -8.22 13.93 -3.78
CA ALA A 291 -8.93 15.18 -4.04
C ALA A 291 -9.07 15.50 -5.55
N PRO A 292 -7.99 15.36 -6.38
CA PRO A 292 -8.10 15.51 -7.81
C PRO A 292 -9.02 14.48 -8.47
N ALA A 293 -8.97 13.21 -8.03
CA ALA A 293 -9.86 12.16 -8.54
C ALA A 293 -11.33 12.50 -8.29
N TYR A 294 -11.69 12.90 -7.07
CA TYR A 294 -13.06 13.33 -6.76
C TYR A 294 -13.51 14.47 -7.66
N ARG A 295 -12.67 15.49 -7.87
CA ARG A 295 -12.99 16.63 -8.74
C ARG A 295 -13.24 16.17 -10.17
N ALA A 296 -12.33 15.41 -10.76
CA ALA A 296 -12.44 14.93 -12.13
C ALA A 296 -13.67 14.02 -12.33
N ILE A 297 -13.91 13.09 -11.41
CA ILE A 297 -15.09 12.22 -11.44
C ILE A 297 -16.37 13.05 -11.39
N ARG A 298 -16.46 14.02 -10.47
CA ARG A 298 -17.63 14.88 -10.34
C ARG A 298 -17.88 15.71 -11.58
N GLU A 299 -16.86 16.33 -12.16
CA GLU A 299 -16.94 17.13 -13.38
C GLU A 299 -17.43 16.26 -14.55
N THR A 300 -16.84 15.08 -14.75
CA THR A 300 -17.23 14.12 -15.80
C THR A 300 -18.67 13.65 -15.66
N LEU A 301 -19.09 13.23 -14.45
CA LEU A 301 -20.46 12.77 -14.20
C LEU A 301 -21.50 13.89 -14.32
N THR A 302 -21.12 15.12 -13.98
CA THR A 302 -21.98 16.30 -14.21
C THR A 302 -22.17 16.55 -15.70
N LEU A 303 -21.10 16.44 -16.50
CA LEU A 303 -21.18 16.59 -17.96
C LEU A 303 -22.04 15.49 -18.58
N LEU A 304 -21.83 14.23 -18.16
CA LEU A 304 -22.65 13.10 -18.61
C LEU A 304 -24.13 13.30 -18.29
N LYS A 305 -24.44 13.72 -17.06
CA LYS A 305 -25.83 13.95 -16.61
C LYS A 305 -26.52 15.09 -17.35
N THR A 306 -25.80 16.16 -17.69
CA THR A 306 -26.37 17.38 -18.25
C THR A 306 -26.35 17.44 -19.76
N LYS A 307 -25.35 16.81 -20.41
CA LYS A 307 -25.13 16.88 -21.86
C LYS A 307 -25.10 15.51 -22.56
N GLY A 308 -25.17 14.40 -21.82
CA GLY A 308 -25.16 13.06 -22.38
C GLY A 308 -23.80 12.60 -22.96
N VAL A 309 -22.68 13.28 -22.62
CA VAL A 309 -21.33 12.96 -23.09
C VAL A 309 -20.37 12.93 -21.91
N VAL A 310 -19.32 12.10 -22.02
CA VAL A 310 -18.26 11.98 -20.99
C VAL A 310 -17.20 13.06 -21.13
N GLY A 311 -16.89 13.47 -22.38
CA GLY A 311 -15.86 14.48 -22.65
C GLY A 311 -14.44 13.98 -22.42
N THR A 312 -14.20 12.68 -22.62
CA THR A 312 -12.86 12.09 -22.45
C THR A 312 -11.86 12.73 -23.44
N PRO A 313 -10.70 13.22 -22.98
CA PRO A 313 -9.62 13.69 -23.83
C PRO A 313 -9.19 12.62 -24.85
N LYS A 314 -8.88 13.04 -26.09
CA LYS A 314 -8.60 12.13 -27.21
C LYS A 314 -7.37 11.23 -26.96
N GLU A 315 -6.40 11.72 -26.22
CA GLU A 315 -5.18 11.01 -25.83
C GLU A 315 -5.43 9.91 -24.78
N LEU A 316 -6.53 9.98 -24.03
CA LEU A 316 -6.88 8.97 -23.04
C LEU A 316 -7.69 7.83 -23.66
N THR A 317 -7.06 7.11 -24.58
CA THR A 317 -7.64 5.93 -25.21
C THR A 317 -7.69 4.74 -24.23
N PRO A 318 -8.58 3.72 -24.43
CA PRO A 318 -8.55 2.48 -23.65
C PRO A 318 -7.15 1.84 -23.63
N LYS A 319 -6.44 1.82 -24.76
CA LYS A 319 -5.07 1.30 -24.86
C LYS A 319 -4.13 2.06 -23.92
N ARG A 320 -4.15 3.41 -23.92
CA ARG A 320 -3.30 4.22 -23.05
C ARG A 320 -3.58 3.94 -21.57
N LEU A 321 -4.84 3.81 -21.18
CA LEU A 321 -5.22 3.48 -19.80
C LEU A 321 -4.73 2.09 -19.39
N PHE A 322 -4.83 1.10 -20.27
CA PHE A 322 -4.32 -0.24 -20.00
C PHE A 322 -2.79 -0.32 -20.01
N GLU A 323 -2.11 0.53 -20.77
CA GLU A 323 -0.64 0.65 -20.72
C GLU A 323 -0.17 1.09 -19.32
N VAL A 324 -0.85 2.05 -18.69
CA VAL A 324 -0.59 2.44 -17.30
C VAL A 324 -0.82 1.25 -16.34
N CYS A 325 -1.83 0.42 -16.63
CA CYS A 325 -2.13 -0.79 -15.85
C CYS A 325 -1.20 -1.99 -16.14
N GLY A 326 -0.13 -1.81 -16.93
CA GLY A 326 0.87 -2.86 -17.18
C GLY A 326 0.59 -3.75 -18.37
N LEU A 327 -0.19 -3.28 -19.37
CA LEU A 327 -0.54 -4.05 -20.56
C LEU A 327 0.70 -4.62 -21.28
N LYS A 328 1.77 -3.85 -21.42
CA LYS A 328 3.01 -4.29 -22.09
C LYS A 328 3.64 -5.48 -21.36
N HIS A 329 3.69 -5.43 -20.04
CA HIS A 329 4.22 -6.53 -19.23
C HIS A 329 3.35 -7.78 -19.33
N ALA A 330 2.03 -7.65 -19.27
CA ALA A 330 1.12 -8.78 -19.41
C ALA A 330 1.28 -9.47 -20.78
N VAL A 331 1.42 -8.66 -21.86
CA VAL A 331 1.67 -9.18 -23.22
C VAL A 331 3.04 -9.86 -23.31
N SER A 332 4.11 -9.30 -22.70
CA SER A 332 5.43 -9.94 -22.75
C SER A 332 5.43 -11.31 -22.07
N VAL A 333 4.77 -11.44 -20.90
CA VAL A 333 4.63 -12.72 -20.22
C VAL A 333 3.92 -13.77 -21.09
N ASP A 334 2.84 -13.38 -21.78
CA ASP A 334 2.09 -14.27 -22.67
C ASP A 334 2.97 -14.75 -23.85
N VAL A 335 3.69 -13.82 -24.49
CA VAL A 335 4.60 -14.14 -25.62
C VAL A 335 5.79 -14.99 -25.18
N GLU A 336 6.42 -14.67 -24.05
CA GLU A 336 7.55 -15.43 -23.48
C GLU A 336 7.14 -16.87 -23.10
N ALA A 337 5.88 -17.07 -22.70
CA ALA A 337 5.30 -18.39 -22.46
C ALA A 337 5.01 -19.17 -23.74
N GLY A 338 5.22 -18.59 -24.93
CA GLY A 338 4.96 -19.23 -26.24
C GLY A 338 3.52 -19.11 -26.73
N SER A 339 2.69 -18.28 -26.09
CA SER A 339 1.34 -17.99 -26.57
C SER A 339 1.37 -17.07 -27.79
N LEU A 340 0.42 -17.25 -28.68
CA LEU A 340 0.20 -16.37 -29.83
C LEU A 340 -1.03 -15.45 -29.65
N SER A 341 -1.69 -15.48 -28.50
CA SER A 341 -2.95 -14.78 -28.27
C SER A 341 -2.81 -13.26 -28.49
N PHE A 342 -1.65 -12.70 -28.13
CA PHE A 342 -1.37 -11.27 -28.25
C PHE A 342 -0.16 -10.95 -29.18
N ALA A 343 0.36 -11.95 -29.92
CA ALA A 343 1.52 -11.77 -30.81
C ALA A 343 1.30 -10.73 -31.93
N GLY A 344 0.01 -10.49 -32.31
CA GLY A 344 -0.38 -9.47 -33.27
C GLY A 344 -0.53 -8.04 -32.69
N GLY A 345 -0.26 -7.86 -31.42
CA GLY A 345 -0.51 -6.63 -30.67
C GLY A 345 -1.94 -6.53 -30.11
N VAL A 346 -2.17 -5.53 -29.28
CA VAL A 346 -3.46 -5.17 -28.65
C VAL A 346 -3.82 -3.73 -28.94
#